data_43227ae5ce777ab9b791a05576576e2f
#
_entry.id   43227ae5ce777ab9b791a05576576e2f
#
_cell.length_a   1.000
_cell.length_b   1.000
_cell.length_c   1.000
_cell.angle_alpha   90.00
_cell.angle_beta   90.00
_cell.angle_gamma   90.00
#
_symmetry.space_group_name_H-M   'P 1'
#
loop_
_entity.id
_entity.type
_entity.pdbx_description
1 polymer ?
#
loop_
_entity_poly.entity_id
_entity_poly.type
_entity_poly.pdbx_seq_one_letter_code
_entity_poly.pdbx_strand_id
1 'polypeptide(L)'
;MCIRDSLRPAICFKQLVDSSTLKPEIVSGLDIMIVRELTGGIYFGEPRGIEPIENNERKGVNTHSYTTSEIQRIAKVAFDLAKKRKKKVTSCEKSNVMEAGQLWKEEVQALHEKEYKDIELKHMLADNCAMQLLRNPKQFDVIVTDNLFGDMLSDQASMLSLIHI
;
A
#
# COMPACT_ATOMS: atom_id res chain seq x y z
N MET A 1 -6.88 -15.93 -6.07
CA MET A 1 -5.71 -15.00 -6.12
C MET A 1 -4.59 -15.60 -5.31
N CYS A 2 -3.40 -15.66 -5.88
CA CYS A 2 -2.22 -16.11 -5.15
C CYS A 2 -1.75 -14.96 -4.23
N ILE A 3 -1.61 -15.22 -2.93
CA ILE A 3 -1.09 -14.22 -1.98
C ILE A 3 0.29 -13.70 -2.39
N ARG A 4 1.09 -14.53 -3.08
CA ARG A 4 2.42 -14.14 -3.58
C ARG A 4 2.37 -12.93 -4.50
N ASP A 5 1.28 -12.79 -5.28
CA ASP A 5 1.12 -11.68 -6.22
C ASP A 5 0.86 -10.34 -5.51
N SER A 6 0.43 -10.37 -4.25
CA SER A 6 0.18 -9.19 -3.41
C SER A 6 1.44 -8.67 -2.70
N LEU A 7 2.53 -9.44 -2.68
CA LEU A 7 3.74 -9.11 -1.93
C LEU A 7 4.75 -8.38 -2.82
N ARG A 8 5.17 -7.20 -2.40
CA ARG A 8 6.15 -6.35 -3.09
C ARG A 8 7.30 -6.03 -2.14
N PRO A 9 8.37 -6.83 -2.11
CA PRO A 9 9.55 -6.56 -1.28
C PRO A 9 10.35 -5.39 -1.84
N ALA A 10 10.79 -4.49 -0.96
CA ALA A 10 11.75 -3.44 -1.26
C ALA A 10 12.95 -3.60 -0.32
N ILE A 11 13.96 -4.32 -0.80
CA ILE A 11 15.16 -4.67 -0.03
C ILE A 11 16.37 -4.07 -0.74
N CYS A 12 17.15 -3.25 -0.05
CA CYS A 12 18.41 -2.74 -0.57
C CYS A 12 19.58 -3.62 -0.09
N PHE A 13 20.16 -4.39 -1.00
CA PHE A 13 21.35 -5.20 -0.71
C PHE A 13 22.58 -4.30 -0.57
N LYS A 14 23.48 -4.66 0.35
CA LYS A 14 24.71 -3.89 0.63
C LYS A 14 25.54 -3.60 -0.61
N GLN A 15 25.57 -4.54 -1.55
CA GLN A 15 26.33 -4.44 -2.80
C GLN A 15 25.76 -3.42 -3.80
N LEU A 16 24.47 -3.04 -3.63
CA LEU A 16 23.77 -2.12 -4.52
C LEU A 16 23.65 -0.70 -3.97
N VAL A 17 24.06 -0.47 -2.72
CA VAL A 17 23.93 0.84 -2.06
C VAL A 17 24.57 1.96 -2.87
N ASP A 18 25.78 1.73 -3.40
CA ASP A 18 26.54 2.73 -4.18
C ASP A 18 25.98 2.98 -5.58
N SER A 19 25.06 2.10 -6.05
CA SER A 19 24.36 2.27 -7.32
C SER A 19 23.04 3.04 -7.19
N SER A 20 22.64 3.35 -5.95
CA SER A 20 21.41 4.13 -5.69
C SER A 20 21.60 5.60 -6.06
N THR A 21 20.55 6.21 -6.60
CA THR A 21 20.49 7.67 -6.79
C THR A 21 20.20 8.43 -5.48
N LEU A 22 19.86 7.69 -4.42
CA LEU A 22 19.64 8.25 -3.09
C LEU A 22 20.90 8.10 -2.24
N LYS A 23 20.97 8.91 -1.19
CA LYS A 23 22.10 8.87 -0.26
C LYS A 23 22.22 7.50 0.41
N PRO A 24 23.43 6.94 0.52
CA PRO A 24 23.66 5.62 1.13
C PRO A 24 23.04 5.44 2.51
N GLU A 25 23.03 6.48 3.35
CA GLU A 25 22.45 6.45 4.69
C GLU A 25 20.92 6.25 4.68
N ILE A 26 20.24 6.59 3.58
CA ILE A 26 18.80 6.40 3.43
C ILE A 26 18.46 4.96 3.06
N VAL A 27 19.20 4.38 2.10
CA VAL A 27 18.87 3.08 1.50
C VAL A 27 19.59 1.89 2.15
N SER A 28 20.71 2.11 2.81
CA SER A 28 21.51 1.01 3.42
C SER A 28 20.70 0.25 4.47
N GLY A 29 20.57 -1.07 4.27
CA GLY A 29 19.84 -1.96 5.18
C GLY A 29 18.32 -1.80 5.12
N LEU A 30 17.79 -1.22 4.04
CA LEU A 30 16.34 -1.12 3.79
C LEU A 30 15.75 -2.52 3.59
N ASP A 31 14.65 -2.78 4.27
CA ASP A 31 13.85 -4.00 4.16
C ASP A 31 12.39 -3.66 4.49
N ILE A 32 11.61 -3.38 3.46
CA ILE A 32 10.18 -3.06 3.53
C ILE A 32 9.41 -4.13 2.76
N MET A 33 8.27 -4.56 3.29
CA MET A 33 7.32 -5.38 2.58
C MET A 33 6.04 -4.59 2.31
N ILE A 34 5.70 -4.35 1.06
CA ILE A 34 4.42 -3.77 0.68
C ILE A 34 3.44 -4.90 0.34
N VAL A 35 2.29 -4.88 0.99
CA VAL A 35 1.18 -5.81 0.80
C VAL A 35 0.07 -5.07 0.06
N ARG A 36 -0.01 -5.28 -1.26
CA ARG A 36 -0.97 -4.64 -2.16
C ARG A 36 -2.21 -5.52 -2.32
N GLU A 37 -3.38 -4.95 -2.12
CA GLU A 37 -4.64 -5.57 -2.53
C GLU A 37 -4.74 -5.55 -4.07
N LEU A 38 -5.13 -6.65 -4.72
CA LEU A 38 -5.08 -6.80 -6.18
C LEU A 38 -6.42 -7.08 -6.84
N THR A 39 -7.47 -7.38 -6.08
CA THR A 39 -8.72 -7.91 -6.64
C THR A 39 -9.85 -6.91 -6.69
N GLY A 40 -9.71 -5.78 -6.03
CA GLY A 40 -10.72 -4.73 -5.94
C GLY A 40 -10.23 -3.36 -6.37
N GLY A 41 -10.95 -2.35 -5.92
CA GLY A 41 -10.61 -0.96 -6.11
C GLY A 41 -10.91 -0.42 -7.50
N ILE A 42 -10.27 0.69 -7.84
CA ILE A 42 -10.56 1.47 -9.05
C ILE A 42 -10.29 0.73 -10.36
N TYR A 43 -9.44 -0.30 -10.35
CA TYR A 43 -9.13 -1.09 -11.55
C TYR A 43 -10.26 -2.03 -11.96
N PHE A 44 -11.14 -2.41 -11.02
CA PHE A 44 -12.19 -3.41 -11.24
C PHE A 44 -13.59 -2.95 -10.85
N GLY A 45 -13.71 -1.82 -10.14
CA GLY A 45 -15.01 -1.30 -9.68
C GLY A 45 -15.92 -0.86 -10.83
N GLU A 46 -17.21 -1.10 -10.67
CA GLU A 46 -18.26 -0.69 -11.60
C GLU A 46 -19.21 0.35 -10.93
N PRO A 47 -19.78 1.31 -11.68
CA PRO A 47 -19.67 1.51 -13.13
C PRO A 47 -18.30 2.09 -13.54
N ARG A 48 -17.85 1.75 -14.76
CA ARG A 48 -16.62 2.28 -15.36
C ARG A 48 -16.78 2.44 -16.88
N GLY A 49 -16.12 3.42 -17.44
CA GLY A 49 -16.15 3.63 -18.90
C GLY A 49 -16.07 5.10 -19.28
N ILE A 50 -16.23 5.33 -20.58
CA ILE A 50 -16.34 6.66 -21.16
C ILE A 50 -17.70 6.75 -21.86
N GLU A 51 -18.53 7.68 -21.45
CA GLU A 51 -19.86 7.91 -21.99
C GLU A 51 -19.96 9.30 -22.60
N PRO A 52 -20.71 9.48 -23.72
CA PRO A 52 -21.02 10.79 -24.24
C PRO A 52 -22.02 11.48 -23.30
N ILE A 53 -21.84 12.80 -23.14
CA ILE A 53 -22.78 13.68 -22.44
C ILE A 53 -23.20 14.82 -23.38
N GLU A 54 -24.02 15.75 -22.89
CA GLU A 54 -24.48 16.91 -23.66
C GLU A 54 -23.30 17.75 -24.19
N ASN A 55 -23.55 18.58 -25.22
CA ASN A 55 -22.62 19.53 -25.83
C ASN A 55 -21.36 18.90 -26.46
N ASN A 56 -21.46 17.68 -27.01
CA ASN A 56 -20.32 16.94 -27.57
C ASN A 56 -19.17 16.64 -26.56
N GLU A 57 -19.45 16.70 -25.28
CA GLU A 57 -18.51 16.33 -24.24
C GLU A 57 -18.57 14.82 -23.93
N ARG A 58 -17.55 14.32 -23.27
CA ARG A 58 -17.48 12.94 -22.79
C ARG A 58 -17.10 12.93 -21.31
N LYS A 59 -17.69 11.99 -20.57
CA LYS A 59 -17.42 11.77 -19.16
C LYS A 59 -16.74 10.41 -18.97
N GLY A 60 -15.54 10.41 -18.37
CA GLY A 60 -14.86 9.20 -17.93
C GLY A 60 -15.22 8.88 -16.48
N VAL A 61 -15.54 7.62 -16.18
CA VAL A 61 -15.89 7.17 -14.83
C VAL A 61 -15.08 5.94 -14.49
N ASN A 62 -14.53 5.91 -13.28
CA ASN A 62 -14.02 4.72 -12.61
C ASN A 62 -14.54 4.70 -11.17
N THR A 63 -14.99 3.54 -10.71
CA THR A 63 -15.47 3.37 -9.35
C THR A 63 -14.39 2.74 -8.47
N HIS A 64 -14.07 3.41 -7.37
CA HIS A 64 -13.18 2.88 -6.34
C HIS A 64 -14.02 2.30 -5.20
N SER A 65 -14.08 0.98 -5.11
CA SER A 65 -14.91 0.30 -4.11
C SER A 65 -14.18 -0.87 -3.47
N TYR A 66 -14.44 -1.06 -2.19
CA TYR A 66 -13.97 -2.19 -1.39
C TYR A 66 -15.05 -2.67 -0.44
N THR A 67 -15.07 -3.96 -0.17
CA THR A 67 -15.89 -4.57 0.87
C THR A 67 -15.06 -4.84 2.13
N THR A 68 -15.73 -4.93 3.28
CA THR A 68 -15.13 -5.35 4.57
C THR A 68 -14.29 -6.62 4.42
N SER A 69 -14.80 -7.63 3.71
CA SER A 69 -14.11 -8.92 3.55
C SER A 69 -12.82 -8.83 2.73
N GLU A 70 -12.78 -7.98 1.72
CA GLU A 70 -11.58 -7.73 0.91
C GLU A 70 -10.50 -7.04 1.73
N ILE A 71 -10.89 -6.00 2.48
CA ILE A 71 -9.97 -5.25 3.34
C ILE A 71 -9.41 -6.15 4.45
N GLN A 72 -10.27 -6.86 5.17
CA GLN A 72 -9.84 -7.74 6.26
C GLN A 72 -8.95 -8.88 5.78
N ARG A 73 -9.22 -9.44 4.59
CA ARG A 73 -8.39 -10.49 3.99
C ARG A 73 -6.94 -10.03 3.80
N ILE A 74 -6.73 -8.87 3.19
CA ILE A 74 -5.38 -8.37 2.92
C ILE A 74 -4.70 -7.85 4.19
N ALA A 75 -5.45 -7.24 5.09
CA ALA A 75 -4.95 -6.77 6.37
C ALA A 75 -4.43 -7.92 7.24
N LYS A 76 -5.13 -9.07 7.28
CA LYS A 76 -4.64 -10.28 7.97
C LYS A 76 -3.29 -10.74 7.44
N VAL A 77 -3.12 -10.76 6.12
CA VAL A 77 -1.83 -11.10 5.50
C VAL A 77 -0.72 -10.17 5.97
N ALA A 78 -0.98 -8.87 6.01
CA ALA A 78 -0.01 -7.87 6.46
C ALA A 78 0.35 -8.04 7.95
N PHE A 79 -0.63 -8.24 8.81
CA PHE A 79 -0.39 -8.46 10.24
C PHE A 79 0.36 -9.77 10.50
N ASP A 80 0.00 -10.85 9.82
CA ASP A 80 0.69 -12.15 9.98
C ASP A 80 2.14 -12.11 9.48
N LEU A 81 2.42 -11.33 8.44
CA LEU A 81 3.79 -11.04 8.02
C LEU A 81 4.54 -10.21 9.06
N ALA A 82 3.91 -9.16 9.59
CA ALA A 82 4.53 -8.31 10.61
C ALA A 82 4.89 -9.08 11.89
N LYS A 83 4.10 -10.09 12.30
CA LYS A 83 4.46 -11.00 13.42
C LYS A 83 5.82 -11.66 13.24
N LYS A 84 6.19 -11.96 11.99
CA LYS A 84 7.46 -12.62 11.63
C LYS A 84 8.59 -11.63 11.35
N ARG A 85 8.32 -10.32 11.43
CA ARG A 85 9.23 -9.22 11.15
C ARG A 85 9.36 -8.32 12.39
N LYS A 86 9.35 -7.00 12.21
CA LYS A 86 9.56 -6.00 13.29
C LYS A 86 8.28 -5.64 14.05
N LYS A 87 7.17 -6.37 13.84
CA LYS A 87 5.86 -6.15 14.46
C LYS A 87 5.29 -4.75 14.24
N LYS A 88 5.47 -4.21 13.02
CA LYS A 88 5.00 -2.89 12.67
C LYS A 88 4.26 -2.92 11.34
N VAL A 89 3.03 -2.40 11.31
CA VAL A 89 2.20 -2.24 10.11
C VAL A 89 1.85 -0.77 9.92
N THR A 90 2.08 -0.27 8.71
CA THR A 90 1.55 1.01 8.25
C THR A 90 0.41 0.74 7.28
N SER A 91 -0.81 1.07 7.67
CA SER A 91 -1.99 1.03 6.79
C SER A 91 -2.05 2.33 6.00
N CYS A 92 -1.95 2.21 4.68
CA CYS A 92 -1.89 3.34 3.77
C CYS A 92 -3.19 3.46 2.98
N GLU A 93 -3.87 4.60 3.07
CA GLU A 93 -5.19 4.84 2.52
C GLU A 93 -5.42 6.33 2.26
N LYS A 94 -6.61 6.72 1.79
CA LYS A 94 -6.98 8.12 1.52
C LYS A 94 -8.31 8.49 2.22
N SER A 95 -8.40 8.23 3.50
CA SER A 95 -9.61 8.41 4.33
C SER A 95 -10.11 9.85 4.45
N ASN A 96 -9.25 10.82 4.15
CA ASN A 96 -9.65 12.24 4.25
C ASN A 96 -10.51 12.74 3.09
N VAL A 97 -10.63 11.97 1.98
CA VAL A 97 -11.40 12.37 0.79
C VAL A 97 -12.13 11.22 0.11
N MET A 98 -11.92 9.97 0.53
CA MET A 98 -12.51 8.79 -0.10
C MET A 98 -13.25 7.94 0.93
N GLU A 99 -14.54 7.66 0.68
CA GLU A 99 -15.35 6.79 1.53
C GLU A 99 -14.78 5.35 1.61
N ALA A 100 -14.29 4.83 0.49
CA ALA A 100 -13.61 3.54 0.47
C ALA A 100 -12.31 3.55 1.31
N GLY A 101 -11.62 4.69 1.37
CA GLY A 101 -10.46 4.89 2.24
C GLY A 101 -10.84 4.98 3.72
N GLN A 102 -11.97 5.61 4.03
CA GLN A 102 -12.51 5.66 5.40
C GLN A 102 -12.88 4.26 5.89
N LEU A 103 -13.63 3.49 5.09
CA LEU A 103 -13.95 2.09 5.39
C LEU A 103 -12.69 1.26 5.58
N TRP A 104 -11.69 1.43 4.70
CA TRP A 104 -10.40 0.74 4.83
C TRP A 104 -9.76 0.96 6.20
N LYS A 105 -9.68 2.23 6.62
CA LYS A 105 -9.09 2.60 7.91
C LYS A 105 -9.86 1.97 9.07
N GLU A 106 -11.18 2.04 9.06
CA GLU A 106 -12.05 1.49 10.12
C GLU A 106 -11.90 -0.04 10.23
N GLU A 107 -11.93 -0.76 9.11
CA GLU A 107 -11.83 -2.22 9.09
C GLU A 107 -10.45 -2.72 9.52
N VAL A 108 -9.37 -2.04 9.10
CA VAL A 108 -8.01 -2.39 9.53
C VAL A 108 -7.83 -2.11 11.02
N GLN A 109 -8.37 -1.00 11.53
CA GLN A 109 -8.35 -0.66 12.95
C GLN A 109 -9.12 -1.69 13.79
N ALA A 110 -10.35 -2.01 13.38
CA ALA A 110 -11.19 -2.99 14.09
C ALA A 110 -10.54 -4.39 14.15
N LEU A 111 -9.95 -4.83 13.04
CA LEU A 111 -9.21 -6.09 12.99
C LEU A 111 -7.99 -6.08 13.91
N HIS A 112 -7.23 -5.00 13.92
CA HIS A 112 -6.08 -4.82 14.80
C HIS A 112 -6.49 -4.92 16.28
N GLU A 113 -7.51 -4.20 16.68
CA GLU A 113 -8.02 -4.18 18.07
C GLU A 113 -8.54 -5.55 18.52
N LYS A 114 -9.07 -6.34 17.59
CA LYS A 114 -9.61 -7.67 17.89
C LYS A 114 -8.54 -8.76 17.98
N GLU A 115 -7.59 -8.80 17.04
CA GLU A 115 -6.75 -9.97 16.82
C GLU A 115 -5.22 -9.69 16.84
N TYR A 116 -4.79 -8.40 16.78
CA TYR A 116 -3.38 -8.05 16.50
C TYR A 116 -2.83 -6.94 17.41
N LYS A 117 -3.32 -6.83 18.64
CA LYS A 117 -2.91 -5.78 19.60
C LYS A 117 -1.42 -5.74 19.92
N ASP A 118 -0.70 -6.82 19.68
CA ASP A 118 0.75 -6.94 19.90
C ASP A 118 1.60 -6.35 18.75
N ILE A 119 0.95 -5.85 17.70
CA ILE A 119 1.59 -5.21 16.54
C ILE A 119 1.36 -3.71 16.60
N GLU A 120 2.39 -2.92 16.36
CA GLU A 120 2.25 -1.48 16.19
C GLU A 120 1.50 -1.19 14.89
N LEU A 121 0.33 -0.57 14.96
CA LEU A 121 -0.43 -0.09 13.81
C LEU A 121 -0.34 1.43 13.70
N LYS A 122 -0.02 1.90 12.50
CA LYS A 122 -0.07 3.32 12.14
C LYS A 122 -0.87 3.50 10.86
N HIS A 123 -1.85 4.40 10.86
CA HIS A 123 -2.51 4.86 9.65
C HIS A 123 -1.75 6.04 9.03
N MET A 124 -1.62 6.03 7.72
CA MET A 124 -0.92 7.09 6.99
C MET A 124 -1.62 7.36 5.65
N LEU A 125 -1.92 8.61 5.36
CA LEU A 125 -2.46 8.98 4.06
C LEU A 125 -1.46 8.66 2.94
N ALA A 126 -1.95 8.22 1.79
CA ALA A 126 -1.14 7.70 0.68
C ALA A 126 -0.10 8.70 0.16
N ASP A 127 -0.47 9.96 0.05
CA ASP A 127 0.42 11.06 -0.34
C ASP A 127 1.55 11.29 0.70
N ASN A 128 1.23 11.22 1.99
CA ASN A 128 2.25 11.29 3.02
C ASN A 128 3.14 10.04 3.01
N CYS A 129 2.59 8.86 2.79
CA CYS A 129 3.36 7.63 2.68
C CYS A 129 4.38 7.72 1.54
N ALA A 130 3.98 8.23 0.38
CA ALA A 130 4.86 8.46 -0.76
C ALA A 130 6.03 9.40 -0.41
N MET A 131 5.75 10.52 0.26
CA MET A 131 6.81 11.43 0.73
C MET A 131 7.75 10.77 1.74
N GLN A 132 7.20 10.01 2.69
CA GLN A 132 7.96 9.35 3.75
C GLN A 132 8.82 8.19 3.24
N LEU A 133 8.42 7.51 2.18
CA LEU A 133 9.24 6.50 1.50
C LEU A 133 10.57 7.09 1.01
N LEU A 134 10.56 8.34 0.52
CA LEU A 134 11.78 9.03 0.09
C LEU A 134 12.56 9.65 1.26
N ARG A 135 11.84 10.22 2.23
CA ARG A 135 12.45 10.97 3.33
C ARG A 135 13.02 10.10 4.42
N ASN A 136 12.27 9.09 4.84
CA ASN A 136 12.62 8.20 5.95
C ASN A 136 12.04 6.78 5.73
N PRO A 137 12.51 6.04 4.70
CA PRO A 137 11.98 4.71 4.39
C PRO A 137 12.19 3.70 5.52
N LYS A 138 13.22 3.86 6.34
CA LYS A 138 13.55 2.93 7.44
C LYS A 138 12.53 2.91 8.58
N GLN A 139 11.57 3.86 8.61
CA GLN A 139 10.46 3.81 9.56
C GLN A 139 9.46 2.70 9.27
N PHE A 140 9.43 2.20 8.02
CA PHE A 140 8.49 1.18 7.60
C PHE A 140 9.05 -0.24 7.82
N ASP A 141 8.14 -1.17 8.08
CA ASP A 141 8.40 -2.62 8.09
C ASP A 141 7.43 -3.31 7.10
N VAL A 142 6.13 -3.31 7.41
CA VAL A 142 5.09 -3.77 6.49
C VAL A 142 4.16 -2.61 6.18
N ILE A 143 3.89 -2.38 4.89
CA ILE A 143 2.88 -1.42 4.43
C ILE A 143 1.72 -2.24 3.85
N VAL A 144 0.50 -2.00 4.28
CA VAL A 144 -0.70 -2.55 3.66
C VAL A 144 -1.50 -1.45 3.00
N THR A 145 -1.95 -1.67 1.78
CA THR A 145 -2.60 -0.64 0.98
C THR A 145 -3.50 -1.25 -0.11
N ASP A 146 -4.40 -0.43 -0.63
CA ASP A 146 -5.29 -0.76 -1.72
C ASP A 146 -4.55 -1.00 -3.05
N ASN A 147 -5.31 -1.28 -4.11
CA ASN A 147 -4.74 -1.61 -5.40
C ASN A 147 -4.06 -0.42 -6.07
N LEU A 148 -4.69 0.75 -6.09
CA LEU A 148 -4.16 1.95 -6.76
C LEU A 148 -2.92 2.49 -6.06
N PHE A 149 -3.03 2.77 -4.77
CA PHE A 149 -1.90 3.30 -4.01
C PHE A 149 -0.79 2.27 -3.85
N GLY A 150 -1.14 0.97 -3.79
CA GLY A 150 -0.18 -0.11 -3.77
C GLY A 150 0.67 -0.21 -5.03
N ASP A 151 0.08 0.06 -6.20
CA ASP A 151 0.79 0.18 -7.47
C ASP A 151 1.85 1.28 -7.40
N MET A 152 1.39 2.49 -7.11
CA MET A 152 2.25 3.67 -7.06
C MET A 152 3.37 3.54 -6.00
N LEU A 153 3.03 3.08 -4.80
CA LEU A 153 3.99 2.98 -3.70
C LEU A 153 4.99 1.84 -3.91
N SER A 154 4.59 0.72 -4.54
CA SER A 154 5.53 -0.35 -4.86
C SER A 154 6.52 0.03 -5.95
N ASP A 155 6.07 0.76 -6.97
CA ASP A 155 6.96 1.28 -8.01
C ASP A 155 7.96 2.29 -7.44
N GLN A 156 7.48 3.21 -6.59
CA GLN A 156 8.36 4.13 -5.89
C GLN A 156 9.37 3.41 -4.98
N ALA A 157 8.94 2.37 -4.26
CA ALA A 157 9.82 1.59 -3.39
C ALA A 157 10.83 0.74 -4.18
N SER A 158 10.50 0.33 -5.41
CA SER A 158 11.44 -0.38 -6.28
C SER A 158 12.68 0.45 -6.60
N MET A 159 12.51 1.77 -6.73
CA MET A 159 13.63 2.70 -6.92
C MET A 159 14.55 2.81 -5.69
N LEU A 160 14.03 2.54 -4.49
CA LEU A 160 14.83 2.49 -3.26
C LEU A 160 15.65 1.19 -3.18
N SER A 161 15.10 0.09 -3.67
CA SER A 161 15.71 -1.24 -3.58
C SER A 161 16.65 -1.56 -4.74
N LEU A 162 16.54 -0.84 -5.87
CA LEU A 162 17.24 -1.11 -7.14
C LEU A 162 16.93 -2.50 -7.73
N ILE A 163 15.89 -3.14 -7.22
CA ILE A 163 15.38 -4.41 -7.72
C ILE A 163 14.07 -4.11 -8.43
N HIS A 164 14.07 -4.25 -9.75
CA HIS A 164 12.82 -4.24 -10.51
C HIS A 164 12.07 -5.55 -10.23
N ILE A 165 10.85 -5.39 -9.76
CA ILE A 165 9.94 -6.50 -9.50
C ILE A 165 9.27 -6.90 -10.82
#